data_dd1f18f894dddd48ba8025a2b19a0278
#
_entry.id   dd1f18f894dddd48ba8025a2b19a0278
#
_cell.length_a   1.000
_cell.length_b   1.000
_cell.length_c   1.000
_cell.angle_alpha   90.00
_cell.angle_beta   90.00
_cell.angle_gamma   90.00
#
_symmetry.space_group_name_H-M   'P 1'
#
loop_
_entity.id
_entity.type
_entity.pdbx_description
1 polymer ?
#
loop_
_entity_poly.entity_id
_entity_poly.type
_entity_poly.pdbx_seq_one_letter_code
_entity_poly.pdbx_strand_id
1 'polypeptide(L)'
;MKKTFFYLRFFATLILSLFSSISVFAGSLVIEVPDTPEPTTETVTYKCEMGTKKEHVEATYHNAGEISLVDLKWNGKRIIASNVIAASGAKYAGAEYIWWTTKNEASFYNLINDPKEENPFLCTKEEEQDTK
;
A
#
# COMPACT_ATOMS: atom_id res chain seq x y z
N MET A 1 -57.57 7.79 -28.93
CA MET A 1 -56.11 7.99 -29.24
C MET A 1 -55.38 8.90 -28.27
N LYS A 2 -56.01 9.60 -27.35
CA LYS A 2 -55.31 10.45 -26.35
C LYS A 2 -54.91 9.72 -25.08
N LYS A 3 -55.37 8.51 -24.82
CA LYS A 3 -55.07 7.75 -23.56
C LYS A 3 -53.76 6.96 -23.61
N THR A 4 -53.24 6.59 -24.77
CA THR A 4 -52.01 5.83 -24.92
C THR A 4 -50.74 6.68 -24.73
N PHE A 5 -50.82 7.98 -24.98
CA PHE A 5 -49.69 8.91 -24.78
C PHE A 5 -49.39 9.21 -23.30
N PHE A 6 -50.41 9.08 -22.44
CA PHE A 6 -50.26 9.37 -21.02
C PHE A 6 -49.52 8.25 -20.28
N TYR A 7 -49.72 6.99 -20.68
CA TYR A 7 -49.02 5.85 -20.13
C TYR A 7 -47.54 5.78 -20.51
N LEU A 8 -47.19 6.25 -21.70
CA LEU A 8 -45.79 6.26 -22.15
C LEU A 8 -44.95 7.27 -21.41
N ARG A 9 -45.54 8.38 -20.96
CA ARG A 9 -44.84 9.39 -20.17
C ARG A 9 -44.66 8.97 -18.69
N PHE A 10 -45.57 8.18 -18.16
CA PHE A 10 -45.45 7.63 -16.79
C PHE A 10 -44.40 6.53 -16.70
N PHE A 11 -44.24 5.71 -17.71
CA PHE A 11 -43.21 4.68 -17.76
C PHE A 11 -41.79 5.26 -17.91
N ALA A 12 -41.62 6.34 -18.64
CA ALA A 12 -40.32 6.99 -18.84
C ALA A 12 -39.79 7.66 -17.54
N THR A 13 -40.66 8.14 -16.67
CA THR A 13 -40.26 8.76 -15.39
C THR A 13 -39.96 7.74 -14.29
N LEU A 14 -40.48 6.52 -14.38
CA LEU A 14 -40.24 5.47 -13.39
C LEU A 14 -38.90 4.75 -13.57
N ILE A 15 -38.34 4.78 -14.79
CA ILE A 15 -37.04 4.10 -15.10
C ILE A 15 -35.85 4.95 -14.65
N LEU A 16 -36.02 6.25 -14.47
CA LEU A 16 -34.92 7.17 -14.12
C LEU A 16 -34.58 7.20 -12.61
N SER A 17 -35.37 6.54 -11.77
CA SER A 17 -35.18 6.55 -10.31
C SER A 17 -34.42 5.33 -9.73
N LEU A 18 -33.94 4.40 -10.58
CA LEU A 18 -33.27 3.17 -10.15
C LEU A 18 -31.73 3.21 -10.22
N PHE A 19 -31.13 4.40 -10.42
CA PHE A 19 -29.70 4.54 -10.18
C PHE A 19 -29.48 4.77 -8.67
N SER A 20 -29.66 3.71 -7.89
CA SER A 20 -29.19 3.67 -6.51
C SER A 20 -27.67 3.84 -6.52
N SER A 21 -27.23 4.98 -6.01
CA SER A 21 -25.80 5.23 -5.77
C SER A 21 -25.28 4.15 -4.83
N ILE A 22 -24.52 3.20 -5.35
CA ILE A 22 -23.80 2.22 -4.54
C ILE A 22 -22.68 3.01 -3.87
N SER A 23 -22.88 3.36 -2.60
CA SER A 23 -21.83 3.93 -1.78
C SER A 23 -20.79 2.82 -1.52
N VAL A 24 -19.64 2.90 -2.18
CA VAL A 24 -18.51 2.04 -1.88
C VAL A 24 -17.92 2.55 -0.56
N PHE A 25 -18.16 1.81 0.52
CA PHE A 25 -17.50 2.06 1.78
C PHE A 25 -16.07 1.52 1.70
N ALA A 26 -15.07 2.42 1.76
CA ALA A 26 -13.69 2.02 1.98
C ALA A 26 -13.56 1.60 3.45
N GLY A 27 -13.16 0.35 3.70
CA GLY A 27 -12.83 -0.13 5.03
C GLY A 27 -11.47 0.41 5.48
N SER A 28 -11.28 0.52 6.80
CA SER A 28 -9.99 0.81 7.41
C SER A 28 -9.70 -0.19 8.52
N LEU A 29 -8.43 -0.56 8.67
CA LEU A 29 -7.95 -1.31 9.82
C LEU A 29 -7.29 -0.32 10.78
N VAL A 30 -7.83 -0.22 11.99
CA VAL A 30 -7.28 0.61 13.07
C VAL A 30 -6.89 -0.30 14.21
N ILE A 31 -5.65 -0.20 14.68
CA ILE A 31 -5.17 -0.91 15.85
C ILE A 31 -4.79 0.14 16.90
N GLU A 32 -5.52 0.18 18.01
CA GLU A 32 -5.22 1.05 19.13
C GLU A 32 -4.27 0.33 20.09
N VAL A 33 -3.12 0.95 20.36
CA VAL A 33 -2.14 0.43 21.33
C VAL A 33 -1.96 1.48 22.40
N PRO A 34 -2.61 1.29 23.57
CA PRO A 34 -2.49 2.21 24.68
C PRO A 34 -1.06 2.18 25.26
N ASP A 35 -0.68 3.25 25.98
CA ASP A 35 0.59 3.38 26.69
C ASP A 35 1.85 3.37 25.80
N THR A 36 1.71 3.57 24.48
CA THR A 36 2.85 3.80 23.60
C THR A 36 3.10 5.30 23.39
N PRO A 37 4.35 5.70 23.06
CA PRO A 37 4.63 7.06 22.62
C PRO A 37 3.81 7.43 21.37
N GLU A 38 3.61 8.73 21.15
CA GLU A 38 2.94 9.22 19.96
C GLU A 38 3.62 8.68 18.69
N PRO A 39 2.85 8.10 17.74
CA PRO A 39 3.41 7.52 16.52
C PRO A 39 4.05 8.57 15.64
N THR A 40 5.17 8.22 15.02
CA THR A 40 5.79 8.96 13.94
C THR A 40 5.58 8.22 12.62
N THR A 41 5.40 8.98 11.55
CA THR A 41 5.19 8.42 10.20
C THR A 41 6.11 9.10 9.21
N GLU A 42 6.83 8.31 8.42
CA GLU A 42 7.69 8.80 7.33
C GLU A 42 7.44 7.98 6.08
N THR A 43 7.22 8.64 4.94
CA THR A 43 7.05 7.98 3.64
C THR A 43 8.27 8.23 2.77
N VAL A 44 8.79 7.15 2.21
CA VAL A 44 9.95 7.16 1.30
C VAL A 44 9.59 6.38 0.05
N THR A 45 9.90 6.94 -1.11
CA THR A 45 9.76 6.26 -2.39
C THR A 45 11.09 5.67 -2.82
N TYR A 46 11.06 4.40 -3.21
CA TYR A 46 12.20 3.67 -3.75
C TYR A 46 11.94 3.28 -5.20
N LYS A 47 13.02 3.23 -5.96
CA LYS A 47 13.05 2.62 -7.28
C LYS A 47 13.70 1.27 -7.19
N CYS A 48 12.94 0.22 -7.49
CA CYS A 48 13.36 -1.17 -7.38
C CYS A 48 13.56 -1.80 -8.76
N GLU A 49 14.64 -2.56 -8.91
CA GLU A 49 14.88 -3.37 -10.09
C GLU A 49 14.25 -4.75 -9.89
N MET A 50 13.06 -4.96 -10.48
CA MET A 50 12.32 -6.21 -10.39
C MET A 50 12.40 -6.98 -11.73
N GLY A 51 13.42 -7.81 -11.87
CA GLY A 51 13.71 -8.50 -13.12
C GLY A 51 14.11 -7.51 -14.22
N THR A 52 13.36 -7.46 -15.32
CA THR A 52 13.59 -6.52 -16.44
C THR A 52 12.87 -5.19 -16.26
N LYS A 53 12.02 -5.05 -15.25
CA LYS A 53 11.22 -3.86 -14.98
C LYS A 53 11.77 -3.10 -13.79
N LYS A 54 11.60 -1.77 -13.84
CA LYS A 54 11.81 -0.88 -12.70
C LYS A 54 10.45 -0.49 -12.13
N GLU A 55 10.26 -0.77 -10.85
CA GLU A 55 9.01 -0.50 -10.14
C GLU A 55 9.26 0.50 -9.02
N HIS A 56 8.29 1.37 -8.79
CA HIS A 56 8.30 2.23 -7.62
C HIS A 56 7.67 1.51 -6.43
N VAL A 57 8.35 1.54 -5.30
CA VAL A 57 7.84 1.05 -4.02
C VAL A 57 7.72 2.24 -3.07
N GLU A 58 6.52 2.52 -2.64
CA GLU A 58 6.27 3.50 -1.58
C GLU A 58 6.32 2.76 -0.24
N ALA A 59 7.23 3.18 0.62
CA ALA A 59 7.39 2.63 1.95
C ALA A 59 7.02 3.70 2.99
N THR A 60 5.95 3.45 3.74
CA THR A 60 5.56 4.31 4.86
C THR A 60 5.91 3.63 6.17
N TYR A 61 6.85 4.21 6.89
CA TYR A 61 7.32 3.71 8.18
C TYR A 61 6.48 4.31 9.29
N HIS A 62 5.96 3.45 10.16
CA HIS A 62 5.20 3.83 11.36
C HIS A 62 5.93 3.35 12.59
N ASN A 63 6.32 4.27 13.46
CA ASN A 63 7.07 3.97 14.69
C ASN A 63 6.34 4.52 15.90
N ALA A 64 6.16 3.68 16.93
CA ALA A 64 5.58 4.05 18.20
C ALA A 64 6.28 3.24 19.32
N GLY A 65 7.30 3.82 19.93
CA GLY A 65 8.15 3.11 20.91
C GLY A 65 8.84 1.90 20.30
N GLU A 66 8.56 0.71 20.81
CA GLU A 66 9.13 -0.55 20.30
C GLU A 66 8.37 -1.11 19.08
N ILE A 67 7.23 -0.52 18.74
CA ILE A 67 6.46 -0.91 17.56
C ILE A 67 7.03 -0.20 16.34
N SER A 68 7.48 -0.98 15.37
CA SER A 68 7.97 -0.46 14.10
C SER A 68 7.37 -1.28 12.96
N LEU A 69 6.61 -0.63 12.11
CA LEU A 69 5.93 -1.21 10.96
C LEU A 69 6.33 -0.48 9.69
N VAL A 70 6.27 -1.16 8.57
CA VAL A 70 6.32 -0.54 7.24
C VAL A 70 5.12 -0.95 6.41
N ASP A 71 4.46 0.03 5.83
CA ASP A 71 3.41 -0.14 4.83
C ASP A 71 4.05 0.00 3.45
N LEU A 72 4.10 -1.10 2.70
CA LEU A 72 4.69 -1.15 1.36
C LEU A 72 3.59 -1.17 0.31
N LYS A 73 3.69 -0.29 -0.67
CA LYS A 73 2.80 -0.24 -1.83
C LYS A 73 3.60 -0.27 -3.11
N TRP A 74 3.24 -1.16 -4.02
CA TRP A 74 3.84 -1.25 -5.35
C TRP A 74 2.89 -1.97 -6.31
N ASN A 75 2.81 -1.50 -7.54
CA ASN A 75 2.06 -2.15 -8.62
C ASN A 75 0.66 -2.67 -8.21
N GLY A 76 -0.11 -1.84 -7.51
CA GLY A 76 -1.46 -2.18 -7.01
C GLY A 76 -1.48 -3.17 -5.83
N LYS A 77 -0.33 -3.60 -5.33
CA LYS A 77 -0.19 -4.44 -4.14
C LYS A 77 0.09 -3.58 -2.91
N ARG A 78 -0.33 -4.08 -1.77
CA ARG A 78 -0.05 -3.46 -0.46
C ARG A 78 0.13 -4.54 0.60
N ILE A 79 1.17 -4.39 1.41
CA ILE A 79 1.39 -5.20 2.61
C ILE A 79 1.82 -4.32 3.78
N ILE A 80 1.57 -4.82 4.98
CA ILE A 80 2.15 -4.28 6.22
C ILE A 80 3.15 -5.31 6.73
N ALA A 81 4.38 -4.88 6.97
CA ALA A 81 5.44 -5.72 7.53
C ALA A 81 5.90 -5.18 8.89
N SER A 82 6.23 -6.07 9.79
CA SER A 82 6.74 -5.76 11.12
C SER A 82 8.25 -5.87 11.18
N ASN A 83 8.88 -4.99 11.94
CA ASN A 83 10.31 -5.05 12.20
C ASN A 83 10.69 -6.37 12.90
N VAL A 84 11.78 -6.96 12.44
CA VAL A 84 12.37 -8.18 13.00
C VAL A 84 13.84 -7.95 13.28
N ILE A 85 14.44 -8.84 14.08
CA ILE A 85 15.86 -8.74 14.43
C ILE A 85 16.74 -8.83 13.17
N ALA A 86 17.73 -7.96 13.08
CA ALA A 86 18.74 -7.95 12.03
C ALA A 86 20.10 -7.52 12.61
N ALA A 87 21.18 -8.05 12.02
CA ALA A 87 22.54 -7.69 12.44
C ALA A 87 22.89 -6.23 12.10
N SER A 88 22.33 -5.71 11.01
CA SER A 88 22.51 -4.33 10.57
C SER A 88 21.27 -3.85 9.81
N GLY A 89 21.09 -2.53 9.70
CA GLY A 89 19.94 -1.92 9.06
C GLY A 89 18.64 -2.22 9.78
N ALA A 90 17.51 -2.08 9.07
CA ALA A 90 16.19 -2.39 9.57
C ALA A 90 15.52 -3.43 8.65
N LYS A 91 15.18 -4.59 9.20
CA LYS A 91 14.55 -5.69 8.50
C LYS A 91 13.10 -5.82 8.92
N TYR A 92 12.21 -5.94 7.93
CA TYR A 92 10.77 -6.09 8.14
C TYR A 92 10.28 -7.35 7.42
N ALA A 93 9.38 -8.08 8.06
CA ALA A 93 8.76 -9.28 7.52
C ALA A 93 7.24 -9.14 7.53
N GLY A 94 6.60 -9.44 6.41
CA GLY A 94 5.14 -9.42 6.27
C GLY A 94 4.69 -10.20 5.04
N ALA A 95 3.63 -10.99 5.17
CA ALA A 95 3.19 -11.92 4.15
C ALA A 95 4.37 -12.82 3.65
N GLU A 96 4.57 -12.90 2.35
CA GLU A 96 5.71 -13.62 1.74
C GLU A 96 6.94 -12.75 1.50
N TYR A 97 7.00 -11.54 2.06
CA TYR A 97 8.02 -10.54 1.73
C TYR A 97 8.93 -10.21 2.91
N ILE A 98 10.18 -9.91 2.56
CA ILE A 98 11.15 -9.26 3.43
C ILE A 98 11.53 -7.92 2.80
N TRP A 99 11.51 -6.88 3.61
CA TRP A 99 12.00 -5.55 3.28
C TRP A 99 13.15 -5.20 4.21
N TRP A 100 14.35 -5.13 3.67
CA TRP A 100 15.55 -4.89 4.48
C TRP A 100 16.25 -3.62 4.02
N THR A 101 16.22 -2.59 4.86
CA THR A 101 16.74 -1.27 4.54
C THR A 101 18.08 -1.01 5.17
N THR A 102 18.92 -0.31 4.43
CA THR A 102 20.10 0.40 4.90
C THR A 102 19.87 1.91 4.75
N LYS A 103 20.93 2.72 4.75
CA LYS A 103 20.77 4.19 4.74
C LYS A 103 19.99 4.71 3.50
N ASN A 104 20.36 4.30 2.30
CA ASN A 104 19.80 4.79 1.03
C ASN A 104 19.26 3.68 0.12
N GLU A 105 19.37 2.44 0.54
CA GLU A 105 19.04 1.27 -0.24
C GLU A 105 18.09 0.36 0.52
N ALA A 106 17.38 -0.46 -0.22
CA ALA A 106 16.59 -1.54 0.35
C ALA A 106 16.74 -2.80 -0.52
N SER A 107 16.74 -3.93 0.15
CA SER A 107 16.64 -5.25 -0.49
C SER A 107 15.24 -5.78 -0.27
N PHE A 108 14.55 -6.11 -1.36
CA PHE A 108 13.18 -6.59 -1.33
C PHE A 108 13.14 -8.05 -1.80
N TYR A 109 12.73 -8.96 -0.93
CA TYR A 109 12.72 -10.40 -1.18
C TYR A 109 11.28 -10.91 -1.26
N ASN A 110 11.05 -11.87 -2.16
CA ASN A 110 9.86 -12.70 -2.15
C ASN A 110 10.25 -14.11 -1.71
N LEU A 111 9.84 -14.51 -0.53
CA LEU A 111 10.26 -15.77 0.08
C LEU A 111 9.68 -17.03 -0.59
N ILE A 112 8.62 -16.89 -1.39
CA ILE A 112 8.09 -18.02 -2.17
C ILE A 112 9.06 -18.37 -3.30
N ASN A 113 9.59 -17.35 -3.97
CA ASN A 113 10.51 -17.53 -5.11
C ASN A 113 11.98 -17.65 -4.66
N ASP A 114 12.30 -17.07 -3.52
CA ASP A 114 13.65 -16.98 -2.97
C ASP A 114 13.65 -17.26 -1.46
N PRO A 115 13.39 -18.53 -1.04
CA PRO A 115 13.26 -18.85 0.38
C PRO A 115 14.57 -18.73 1.17
N LYS A 116 15.71 -18.63 0.51
CA LYS A 116 17.02 -18.46 1.14
C LYS A 116 17.49 -17.02 1.23
N GLU A 117 16.69 -16.07 0.73
CA GLU A 117 17.05 -14.64 0.70
C GLU A 117 18.40 -14.39 -0.02
N GLU A 118 18.62 -15.02 -1.18
CA GLU A 118 19.87 -14.91 -1.94
C GLU A 118 19.77 -13.93 -3.12
N ASN A 119 18.55 -13.66 -3.61
CA ASN A 119 18.30 -12.89 -4.83
C ASN A 119 17.28 -11.76 -4.60
N PRO A 120 17.65 -10.70 -3.88
CA PRO A 120 16.75 -9.56 -3.66
C PRO A 120 16.51 -8.76 -4.93
N PHE A 121 15.37 -8.11 -4.99
CA PHE A 121 15.22 -6.92 -5.83
C PHE A 121 15.93 -5.76 -5.15
N LEU A 122 16.85 -5.13 -5.85
CA LEU A 122 17.61 -3.99 -5.33
C LEU A 122 16.82 -2.71 -5.51
N CYS A 123 16.65 -1.96 -4.44
CA CYS A 123 15.91 -0.73 -4.39
C CYS A 123 16.80 0.43 -3.94
N THR A 124 16.68 1.56 -4.59
CA THR A 124 17.41 2.78 -4.23
C THR A 124 16.40 3.87 -3.89
N LYS A 125 16.65 4.58 -2.80
CA LYS A 125 15.83 5.72 -2.38
C LYS A 125 15.84 6.79 -3.47
N GLU A 126 14.66 7.27 -3.86
CA GLU A 126 14.54 8.42 -4.75
C GLU A 126 14.80 9.70 -3.95
N GLU A 127 15.69 10.55 -4.46
CA GLU A 127 15.88 11.88 -3.91
C GLU A 127 14.65 12.74 -4.29
N GLU A 128 14.07 13.41 -3.30
CA GLU A 128 13.07 14.45 -3.57
C GLU A 128 13.75 15.50 -4.46
N GLN A 129 13.27 15.64 -5.70
CA GLN A 129 13.67 16.77 -6.53
C GLN A 129 13.06 18.02 -5.89
N ASP A 130 13.88 18.75 -5.16
CA ASP A 130 13.58 20.13 -4.78
C ASP A 130 13.26 20.91 -6.04
N THR A 131 12.00 21.03 -6.38
CA THR A 131 11.52 21.98 -7.38
C THR A 131 11.72 23.39 -6.80
N LYS A 132 12.84 23.99 -7.19
CA LYS A 132 13.08 25.42 -7.02
C LYS A 132 12.12 26.22 -7.88
#